data_220fca33e957e4bfe1b3f4be7caa89ef
#
_entry.id   220fca33e957e4bfe1b3f4be7caa89ef
#
_cell.length_a   1.000
_cell.length_b   1.000
_cell.length_c   1.000
_cell.angle_alpha   90.00
_cell.angle_beta   90.00
_cell.angle_gamma   90.00
#
_symmetry.space_group_name_H-M   'P 1'
#
loop_
_entity.id
_entity.type
_entity.pdbx_description
1 polymer ?
#
loop_
_entity_poly.entity_id
_entity_poly.type
_entity_poly.pdbx_seq_one_letter_code
_entity_poly.pdbx_strand_id
1 'polypeptide(L)'
;MFAEEKEYKLNLAGKDIIVKTGKYCGQANGTCQVRCGDTVIMVNVTMSDKAREGADFFPLCVDFEEKMYAVGKFPGGYKKREGRASDQAILYSRLIDRPIRPLFPKGFYNDVAVVATALSVDRKSVV
;
A
#
# COMPACT_ATOMS: atom_id res chain seq x y z
N MET A 1 -19.25 -1.35 9.62
CA MET A 1 -19.26 -2.82 9.63
C MET A 1 -17.98 -3.34 8.99
N PHE A 2 -17.25 -4.16 9.69
CA PHE A 2 -16.03 -4.73 9.14
C PHE A 2 -16.36 -5.85 8.15
N ALA A 3 -15.65 -5.86 7.01
CA ALA A 3 -15.75 -6.96 6.07
C ALA A 3 -15.24 -8.26 6.72
N GLU A 4 -15.74 -9.39 6.23
CA GLU A 4 -15.27 -10.70 6.67
C GLU A 4 -13.77 -10.88 6.35
N GLU A 5 -13.01 -11.32 7.34
CA GLU A 5 -11.58 -11.60 7.14
C GLU A 5 -11.41 -12.83 6.24
N LYS A 6 -10.68 -12.66 5.16
CA LYS A 6 -10.32 -13.74 4.23
C LYS A 6 -8.81 -13.86 4.12
N GLU A 7 -8.33 -15.08 4.07
CA GLU A 7 -6.90 -15.37 3.93
C GLU A 7 -6.65 -16.21 2.67
N TYR A 8 -5.68 -15.78 1.88
CA TYR A 8 -5.24 -16.48 0.68
C TYR A 8 -3.76 -16.79 0.81
N LYS A 9 -3.35 -17.97 0.38
CA LYS A 9 -1.96 -18.40 0.37
C LYS A 9 -1.50 -18.67 -1.06
N LEU A 10 -0.30 -18.21 -1.37
CA LEU A 10 0.33 -18.40 -2.67
C LEU A 10 1.79 -18.77 -2.46
N ASN A 11 2.27 -19.79 -3.18
CA ASN A 11 3.70 -20.08 -3.24
C ASN A 11 4.27 -19.53 -4.56
N LEU A 12 5.20 -18.59 -4.45
CA LEU A 12 5.85 -17.97 -5.57
C LEU A 12 7.36 -18.08 -5.40
N ALA A 13 8.04 -18.73 -6.36
CA ALA A 13 9.48 -18.89 -6.36
C ALA A 13 10.04 -19.50 -5.07
N GLY A 14 9.35 -20.48 -4.49
CA GLY A 14 9.74 -21.13 -3.24
C GLY A 14 9.45 -20.35 -1.97
N LYS A 15 8.78 -19.20 -2.07
CA LYS A 15 8.39 -18.39 -0.92
C LYS A 15 6.86 -18.38 -0.77
N ASP A 16 6.39 -18.55 0.45
CA ASP A 16 4.97 -18.48 0.75
C ASP A 16 4.55 -17.02 0.93
N ILE A 17 3.56 -16.59 0.15
CA ILE A 17 2.94 -15.27 0.26
C ILE A 17 1.55 -15.45 0.83
N ILE A 18 1.27 -14.77 1.93
CA ILE A 18 -0.04 -14.81 2.60
C ILE A 18 -0.69 -13.45 2.42
N VAL A 19 -1.90 -13.45 1.85
CA VAL A 19 -2.70 -12.23 1.67
C VAL A 19 -3.94 -12.33 2.55
N LYS A 20 -4.11 -11.34 3.43
CA LYS A 20 -5.29 -11.23 4.30
C LYS A 20 -6.08 -9.99 3.91
N THR A 21 -7.38 -10.13 3.82
CA THR A 21 -8.30 -9.02 3.50
C THR A 21 -9.33 -8.85 4.60
N GLY A 22 -9.81 -7.62 4.79
CA GLY A 22 -10.91 -7.30 5.70
C GLY A 22 -10.56 -7.20 7.17
N LYS A 23 -9.29 -7.35 7.55
CA LYS A 23 -8.89 -7.35 8.97
C LYS A 23 -8.71 -5.95 9.56
N TYR A 24 -8.14 -5.04 8.80
CA TYR A 24 -7.80 -3.68 9.27
C TYR A 24 -8.46 -2.63 8.38
N CYS A 25 -8.47 -1.39 8.87
CA CYS A 25 -8.90 -0.21 8.09
C CYS A 25 -10.32 -0.34 7.53
N GLY A 26 -11.29 -0.61 8.40
CA GLY A 26 -12.69 -0.80 8.00
C GLY A 26 -13.34 0.41 7.31
N GLN A 27 -12.74 1.60 7.41
CA GLN A 27 -13.22 2.81 6.73
C GLN A 27 -12.66 2.98 5.31
N ALA A 28 -11.63 2.23 4.95
CA ALA A 28 -11.10 2.24 3.59
C ALA A 28 -12.05 1.48 2.64
N ASN A 29 -12.07 1.88 1.38
CA ASN A 29 -12.86 1.20 0.35
C ASN A 29 -12.34 -0.22 0.09
N GLY A 30 -11.03 -0.42 0.24
CA GLY A 30 -10.41 -1.73 0.17
C GLY A 30 -9.15 -1.77 1.02
N THR A 31 -8.87 -2.93 1.59
CA THR A 31 -7.67 -3.14 2.39
C THR A 31 -7.16 -4.55 2.23
N CYS A 32 -5.84 -4.71 2.21
CA CYS A 32 -5.23 -6.03 2.28
C CYS A 32 -3.91 -5.94 3.04
N GLN A 33 -3.50 -7.08 3.58
CA GLN A 33 -2.21 -7.24 4.23
C GLN A 33 -1.48 -8.38 3.52
N VAL A 34 -0.27 -8.11 3.07
CA VAL A 34 0.57 -9.09 2.38
C VAL A 34 1.75 -9.44 3.27
N ARG A 35 1.95 -10.71 3.52
CA ARG A 35 3.08 -11.22 4.30
C ARG A 35 3.93 -12.16 3.46
N CYS A 36 5.22 -11.95 3.50
CA CYS A 36 6.22 -12.86 2.94
C CYS A 36 7.33 -13.02 3.99
N GLY A 37 7.36 -14.19 4.68
CA GLY A 37 8.23 -14.37 5.83
C GLY A 37 7.87 -13.38 6.95
N ASP A 38 8.85 -12.61 7.41
CA ASP A 38 8.65 -11.57 8.43
C ASP A 38 8.39 -10.18 7.84
N THR A 39 8.36 -10.06 6.52
CA THR A 39 8.00 -8.81 5.85
C THR A 39 6.50 -8.71 5.69
N VAL A 40 5.91 -7.65 6.23
CA VAL A 40 4.47 -7.41 6.19
C VAL A 40 4.20 -6.02 5.62
N ILE A 41 3.36 -5.96 4.60
CA ILE A 41 2.93 -4.71 3.97
C ILE A 41 1.41 -4.63 4.05
N MET A 42 0.91 -3.51 4.51
CA MET A 42 -0.52 -3.21 4.51
C MET A 42 -0.84 -2.23 3.38
N VAL A 43 -1.81 -2.58 2.56
CA VAL A 43 -2.25 -1.73 1.44
C VAL A 43 -3.70 -1.32 1.66
N ASN A 44 -3.95 -0.03 1.63
CA ASN A 44 -5.27 0.55 1.77
C ASN A 44 -5.62 1.36 0.53
N VAL A 45 -6.85 1.23 0.06
CA VAL A 45 -7.36 1.96 -1.09
C VAL A 45 -8.56 2.77 -0.65
N THR A 46 -8.55 4.04 -0.95
CA THR A 46 -9.69 4.95 -0.75
C THR A 46 -10.06 5.61 -2.06
N MET A 47 -11.34 5.86 -2.23
CA MET A 47 -11.89 6.46 -3.44
C MET A 47 -12.89 7.54 -3.06
N SER A 48 -12.89 8.65 -3.77
CA SER A 48 -13.91 9.70 -3.60
C SER A 48 -15.27 9.24 -4.15
N ASP A 49 -16.35 9.72 -3.55
CA ASP A 49 -17.71 9.37 -3.98
C ASP A 49 -18.05 9.96 -5.35
N LYS A 50 -17.45 11.09 -5.69
CA LYS A 50 -17.73 11.81 -6.94
C LYS A 50 -16.44 12.16 -7.66
N ALA A 51 -16.52 12.16 -8.99
CA ALA A 51 -15.44 12.68 -9.81
C ALA A 51 -15.28 14.19 -9.59
N ARG A 52 -14.03 14.68 -9.63
CA ARG A 52 -13.74 16.11 -9.56
C ARG A 52 -14.27 16.81 -10.80
N GLU A 53 -14.96 17.93 -10.62
CA GLU A 53 -15.47 18.72 -11.75
C GLU A 53 -14.31 19.21 -12.64
N GLY A 54 -14.48 19.06 -13.94
CA GLY A 54 -13.48 19.47 -14.92
C GLY A 54 -12.28 18.54 -15.05
N ALA A 55 -12.31 17.39 -14.40
CA ALA A 55 -11.24 16.40 -14.52
C ALA A 55 -11.28 15.73 -15.91
N ASP A 56 -10.18 15.81 -16.61
CA ASP A 56 -9.98 15.19 -17.92
C ASP A 56 -8.94 14.05 -17.88
N PHE A 57 -8.46 13.72 -16.68
CA PHE A 57 -7.52 12.64 -16.45
C PHE A 57 -7.92 11.82 -15.20
N PHE A 58 -7.40 10.62 -15.09
CA PHE A 58 -7.63 9.76 -13.92
C PHE A 58 -6.65 10.12 -12.79
N PRO A 59 -7.14 10.69 -11.68
CA PRO A 59 -6.28 11.09 -10.57
C PRO A 59 -5.99 9.90 -9.64
N LEU A 60 -5.09 9.03 -10.04
CA LEU A 60 -4.59 7.93 -9.21
C LEU A 60 -3.33 8.37 -8.49
N CYS A 61 -3.35 8.28 -7.18
CA CYS A 61 -2.21 8.56 -6.32
C CYS A 61 -1.79 7.27 -5.60
N VAL A 62 -0.54 6.87 -5.77
CA VAL A 62 0.02 5.70 -5.10
C VAL A 62 1.20 6.13 -4.26
N ASP A 63 1.14 5.86 -2.97
CA ASP A 63 2.22 6.15 -2.03
C ASP A 63 2.71 4.87 -1.36
N PHE A 64 4.00 4.74 -1.22
CA PHE A 64 4.64 3.71 -0.42
C PHE A 64 5.30 4.37 0.80
N GLU A 65 4.86 3.98 1.98
CA GLU A 65 5.37 4.52 3.24
C GLU A 65 6.26 3.50 3.94
N GLU A 66 7.50 3.91 4.20
CA GLU A 66 8.43 3.16 5.04
C GLU A 66 8.38 3.71 6.46
N LYS A 67 7.91 2.90 7.40
CA LYS A 67 7.86 3.31 8.80
C LYS A 67 9.12 2.83 9.53
N MET A 68 9.72 3.70 10.32
CA MET A 68 10.93 3.35 11.09
C MET A 68 10.66 2.22 12.08
N TYR A 69 9.45 2.13 12.60
CA TYR A 69 9.07 1.05 13.51
C TYR A 69 9.08 -0.34 12.83
N ALA A 70 8.97 -0.42 11.51
CA ALA A 70 9.04 -1.69 10.78
C ALA A 70 10.36 -2.42 10.98
N VAL A 71 11.43 -1.69 11.24
CA VAL A 71 12.75 -2.22 11.59
C VAL A 71 13.13 -1.99 13.06
N GLY A 72 12.16 -1.60 13.89
CA GLY A 72 12.37 -1.37 15.31
C GLY A 72 13.17 -0.11 15.65
N LYS A 73 13.12 0.90 14.81
CA LYS A 73 13.84 2.15 14.99
C LYS A 73 12.90 3.33 15.19
N PHE A 74 13.40 4.36 15.86
CA PHE A 74 12.71 5.64 15.95
C PHE A 74 13.25 6.60 14.88
N PRO A 75 12.42 7.58 14.42
CA PRO A 75 12.91 8.64 13.53
C PRO A 75 14.09 9.37 14.18
N GLY A 76 15.14 9.61 13.39
CA GLY A 76 16.35 10.26 13.89
C GLY A 76 16.16 11.76 14.11
N GLY A 77 16.68 12.29 15.22
CA GLY A 77 16.69 13.72 15.54
C GLY A 77 15.39 14.19 16.22
N TYR A 78 15.52 15.25 17.06
CA TYR A 78 14.41 15.64 17.92
C TYR A 78 13.22 16.32 17.21
N LYS A 79 13.43 16.81 16.01
CA LYS A 79 12.35 17.36 15.16
C LYS A 79 11.94 16.45 14.01
N LYS A 80 12.57 15.29 13.90
CA LYS A 80 12.30 14.39 12.76
C LYS A 80 11.16 13.44 13.10
N ARG A 81 10.06 13.66 12.43
CA ARG A 81 9.06 12.62 12.20
C ARG A 81 9.54 11.78 11.02
N GLU A 82 8.81 10.73 10.69
CA GLU A 82 8.97 10.05 9.42
C GLU A 82 8.68 11.07 8.32
N GLY A 83 9.74 11.64 7.78
CA GLY A 83 9.64 12.78 6.91
C GLY A 83 9.29 12.41 5.48
N ARG A 84 9.90 13.12 4.55
CA ARG A 84 9.69 12.90 3.12
C ARG A 84 10.05 11.46 2.72
N ALA A 85 9.27 10.88 1.78
CA ALA A 85 9.54 9.56 1.23
C ALA A 85 10.95 9.50 0.60
N SER A 86 11.66 8.37 0.83
CA SER A 86 12.95 8.13 0.19
C SER A 86 12.78 7.96 -1.33
N ASP A 87 13.87 8.14 -2.09
CA ASP A 87 13.85 7.91 -3.54
C ASP A 87 13.44 6.47 -3.87
N GLN A 88 13.86 5.51 -3.06
CA GLN A 88 13.48 4.12 -3.22
C GLN A 88 11.99 3.90 -2.99
N ALA A 89 11.40 4.55 -1.99
CA ALA A 89 9.96 4.50 -1.74
C ALA A 89 9.17 5.09 -2.92
N ILE A 90 9.66 6.16 -3.52
CA ILE A 90 9.04 6.74 -4.73
C ILE A 90 9.10 5.76 -5.90
N LEU A 91 10.20 5.05 -6.08
CA LEU A 91 10.32 4.02 -7.12
C LEU A 91 9.35 2.86 -6.87
N TYR A 92 9.20 2.41 -5.64
CA TYR A 92 8.23 1.36 -5.29
C TYR A 92 6.79 1.83 -5.53
N SER A 93 6.49 3.08 -5.25
CA SER A 93 5.17 3.66 -5.55
C SER A 93 4.87 3.58 -7.05
N ARG A 94 5.84 3.88 -7.89
CA ARG A 94 5.71 3.78 -9.35
C ARG A 94 5.55 2.33 -9.81
N LEU A 95 6.26 1.39 -9.19
CA LEU A 95 6.13 -0.03 -9.50
C LEU A 95 4.74 -0.57 -9.16
N ILE A 96 4.10 -0.04 -8.13
CA ILE A 96 2.73 -0.39 -7.77
C ILE A 96 1.73 0.26 -8.72
N ASP A 97 1.91 1.54 -9.05
CA ASP A 97 1.03 2.30 -9.94
C ASP A 97 0.95 1.68 -11.34
N ARG A 98 2.07 1.34 -11.91
CA ARG A 98 2.17 0.92 -13.32
C ARG A 98 1.29 -0.28 -13.68
N PRO A 99 1.23 -1.39 -12.90
CA PRO A 99 0.36 -2.50 -13.23
C PRO A 99 -1.11 -2.30 -12.92
N ILE A 100 -1.47 -1.42 -11.98
CA ILE A 100 -2.86 -1.23 -11.56
C ILE A 100 -3.60 -0.16 -12.36
N ARG A 101 -2.90 0.85 -12.87
CA ARG A 101 -3.52 1.94 -13.60
C ARG A 101 -4.33 1.48 -14.82
N PRO A 102 -3.86 0.55 -15.67
CA PRO A 102 -4.65 0.08 -16.81
C PRO A 102 -5.87 -0.76 -16.44
N LEU A 103 -5.98 -1.23 -15.19
CA LEU A 103 -7.11 -2.05 -14.74
C LEU A 103 -8.37 -1.24 -14.47
N PHE A 104 -8.25 0.08 -14.35
CA PHE A 104 -9.40 0.96 -14.14
C PHE A 104 -10.14 1.20 -15.47
N PRO A 105 -11.48 1.31 -15.42
CA PRO A 105 -12.26 1.55 -16.62
C PRO A 105 -11.92 2.89 -17.29
N LYS A 106 -12.07 2.97 -18.60
CA LYS A 106 -11.98 4.24 -19.32
C LYS A 106 -13.09 5.17 -18.85
N GLY A 107 -12.78 6.45 -18.69
CA GLY A 107 -13.73 7.43 -18.20
C GLY A 107 -13.94 7.44 -16.69
N PHE A 108 -13.11 6.71 -15.94
CA PHE A 108 -13.14 6.72 -14.50
C PHE A 108 -12.28 7.89 -13.97
N TYR A 109 -12.91 8.89 -13.38
CA TYR A 109 -12.26 10.13 -12.95
C TYR A 109 -12.37 10.41 -11.46
N ASN A 110 -12.82 9.44 -10.66
CA ASN A 110 -12.84 9.58 -9.21
C ASN A 110 -11.41 9.61 -8.66
N ASP A 111 -11.18 10.41 -7.62
CA ASP A 111 -9.90 10.41 -6.93
C ASP A 111 -9.69 9.06 -6.23
N VAL A 112 -8.60 8.38 -6.55
CA VAL A 112 -8.22 7.11 -5.91
C VAL A 112 -6.86 7.28 -5.27
N ALA A 113 -6.76 6.95 -3.99
CA ALA A 113 -5.51 6.93 -3.25
C ALA A 113 -5.20 5.50 -2.81
N VAL A 114 -4.02 5.03 -3.15
CA VAL A 114 -3.48 3.73 -2.72
C VAL A 114 -2.29 3.99 -1.82
N VAL A 115 -2.36 3.54 -0.57
CA VAL A 115 -1.27 3.70 0.38
C VAL A 115 -0.78 2.32 0.80
N ALA A 116 0.46 2.02 0.49
CA ALA A 116 1.15 0.82 0.92
C ALA A 116 2.10 1.17 2.07
N THR A 117 1.91 0.54 3.21
CA THR A 117 2.70 0.80 4.42
C THR A 117 3.46 -0.45 4.83
N ALA A 118 4.78 -0.35 4.94
CA ALA A 118 5.60 -1.42 5.48
C ALA A 118 5.44 -1.47 7.00
N LEU A 119 4.85 -2.53 7.52
CA LEU A 119 4.64 -2.73 8.96
C LEU A 119 5.80 -3.48 9.62
N SER A 120 6.43 -4.38 8.88
CA SER A 120 7.57 -5.17 9.35
C SER A 120 8.45 -5.51 8.16
N VAL A 121 9.76 -5.49 8.36
CA VAL A 121 10.73 -5.82 7.31
C VAL A 121 11.73 -6.84 7.86
N ASP A 122 11.87 -7.97 7.17
CA ASP A 122 12.90 -8.96 7.45
C ASP A 122 14.22 -8.53 6.82
N ARG A 123 15.28 -8.47 7.62
CA ARG A 123 16.63 -8.13 7.13
C ARG A 123 17.16 -9.10 6.08
N LYS A 124 16.64 -10.33 6.04
CA LYS A 124 17.06 -11.35 5.08
C LYS A 124 16.35 -11.24 3.73
N SER A 125 15.25 -10.52 3.66
CA SER A 125 14.45 -10.36 2.44
C SER A 125 14.69 -9.02 1.74
N VAL A 126 15.65 -8.24 2.18
CA VAL A 126 16.08 -7.02 1.50
C VAL A 126 17.07 -7.42 0.38
N VAL A 127 16.53 -8.04 -0.63
CA VAL A 127 17.21 -8.20 -1.90
C VAL A 127 16.22 -7.91 -3.01
#